data_d5d9630458bab048de61358d4e7d66c5
#
_entry.id   d5d9630458bab048de61358d4e7d66c5
#
_cell.length_a   1.000
_cell.length_b   1.000
_cell.length_c   1.000
_cell.angle_alpha   90.00
_cell.angle_beta   90.00
_cell.angle_gamma   90.00
#
_symmetry.space_group_name_H-M   'P 1'
#
loop_
_entity.id
_entity.type
_entity.pdbx_description
1 polymer ?
#
loop_
_entity_poly.entity_id
_entity_poly.type
_entity_poly.pdbx_seq_one_letter_code
_entity_poly.pdbx_strand_id
1 'polypeptide(L)'
;LFRSLLEYVHRTQMRELSHLKKAQHYEIKDFLQMDYATKASLDLTENARSGKKHGSLYWLMDETKTAMGGRMLRSWIQRPLIDEARIIQRQNVVEVFLEHFFERSDLTESLKGVYDIERLASRVSFGKTNPKDLLQLAATLGNVPQIKAILQGIGSPHLARLIEGLDPIPELAGLISSAISP
;
A
#
# COMPACT_ATOMS: atom_id res chain seq x y z
N LEU A 1 19.60 -12.26 -17.92
CA LEU A 1 19.01 -10.93 -17.75
C LEU A 1 19.02 -10.48 -16.29
N PHE A 2 18.41 -11.21 -15.35
CA PHE A 2 18.35 -10.81 -13.92
C PHE A 2 19.72 -10.72 -13.25
N ARG A 3 20.60 -11.69 -13.50
CA ARG A 3 22.00 -11.71 -12.99
C ARG A 3 22.78 -10.51 -13.52
N SER A 4 22.63 -10.17 -14.79
CA SER A 4 23.29 -9.01 -15.41
C SER A 4 22.77 -7.69 -14.85
N LEU A 5 21.49 -7.61 -14.52
CA LEU A 5 20.90 -6.43 -13.88
C LEU A 5 21.45 -6.24 -12.46
N LEU A 6 21.53 -7.29 -11.65
CA LEU A 6 22.14 -7.25 -10.33
C LEU A 6 23.60 -6.84 -10.38
N GLU A 7 24.37 -7.40 -11.30
CA GLU A 7 25.77 -7.05 -11.53
C GLU A 7 25.93 -5.58 -11.91
N TYR A 8 25.07 -5.08 -12.82
CA TYR A 8 25.05 -3.67 -13.20
C TYR A 8 24.74 -2.75 -12.01
N VAL A 9 23.73 -3.08 -11.22
CA VAL A 9 23.37 -2.30 -10.05
C VAL A 9 24.48 -2.32 -9.00
N HIS A 10 25.14 -3.46 -8.78
CA HIS A 10 26.29 -3.57 -7.88
C HIS A 10 27.46 -2.67 -8.31
N ARG A 11 27.76 -2.63 -9.62
CA ARG A 11 28.82 -1.79 -10.17
C ARG A 11 28.52 -0.29 -10.13
N THR A 12 27.26 0.09 -10.33
CA THR A 12 26.88 1.50 -10.47
C THR A 12 26.55 2.17 -9.14
N GLN A 13 26.04 1.43 -8.16
CA GLN A 13 25.60 2.03 -6.89
C GLN A 13 26.72 2.15 -5.84
N MET A 14 27.83 1.40 -5.97
CA MET A 14 28.98 1.42 -5.04
C MET A 14 28.59 1.35 -3.54
N ARG A 15 27.44 0.76 -3.21
CA ARG A 15 26.88 0.63 -1.85
C ARG A 15 26.37 -0.78 -1.64
N GLU A 16 26.29 -1.21 -0.39
CA GLU A 16 25.62 -2.46 -0.04
C GLU A 16 24.16 -2.42 -0.47
N LEU A 17 23.71 -3.46 -1.17
CA LEU A 17 22.36 -3.61 -1.69
C LEU A 17 21.44 -4.35 -0.69
N SER A 18 21.68 -4.18 0.60
CA SER A 18 20.92 -4.83 1.69
C SER A 18 19.42 -4.54 1.64
N HIS A 19 19.03 -3.42 1.02
CA HIS A 19 17.63 -3.03 0.82
C HIS A 19 16.92 -3.79 -0.32
N LEU A 20 17.66 -4.48 -1.19
CA LEU A 20 17.06 -5.28 -2.25
C LEU A 20 16.55 -6.61 -1.66
N LYS A 21 15.24 -6.75 -1.64
CA LYS A 21 14.60 -8.02 -1.27
C LYS A 21 14.85 -9.08 -2.34
N LYS A 22 14.80 -10.36 -1.94
CA LYS A 22 14.79 -11.48 -2.89
C LYS A 22 13.71 -11.26 -3.94
N ALA A 23 14.04 -11.54 -5.22
CA ALA A 23 13.05 -11.56 -6.28
C ALA A 23 11.89 -12.49 -5.89
N GLN A 24 10.68 -11.96 -5.94
CA GLN A 24 9.48 -12.75 -5.74
C GLN A 24 9.01 -13.26 -7.09
N HIS A 25 8.82 -14.56 -7.18
CA HIS A 25 8.17 -15.17 -8.34
C HIS A 25 6.66 -14.95 -8.20
N TYR A 26 6.04 -14.33 -9.18
CA TYR A 26 4.59 -14.28 -9.30
C TYR A 26 4.17 -14.98 -10.59
N GLU A 27 3.10 -15.75 -10.52
CA GLU A 27 2.54 -16.39 -11.70
C GLU A 27 1.59 -15.42 -12.40
N ILE A 28 1.85 -15.16 -13.68
CA ILE A 28 1.01 -14.27 -14.50
C ILE A 28 -0.44 -14.78 -14.55
N LYS A 29 -0.62 -16.10 -14.46
CA LYS A 29 -1.93 -16.77 -14.47
C LYS A 29 -2.82 -16.49 -13.24
N ASP A 30 -2.29 -15.85 -12.18
CA ASP A 30 -3.11 -15.48 -10.99
C ASP A 30 -4.04 -14.29 -11.28
N PHE A 31 -3.83 -13.60 -12.39
CA PHE A 31 -4.55 -12.38 -12.73
C PHE A 31 -5.15 -12.46 -14.15
N LEU A 32 -6.29 -11.78 -14.33
CA LEU A 32 -6.90 -11.60 -15.63
C LEU A 32 -5.92 -10.90 -16.58
N GLN A 33 -5.57 -11.60 -17.66
CA GLN A 33 -4.67 -11.06 -18.67
C GLN A 33 -5.44 -10.11 -19.57
N MET A 34 -5.00 -8.86 -19.60
CA MET A 34 -5.51 -7.83 -20.49
C MET A 34 -4.34 -7.18 -21.21
N ASP A 35 -4.41 -7.07 -22.52
CA ASP A 35 -3.44 -6.31 -23.28
C ASP A 35 -3.60 -4.79 -23.10
N TYR A 36 -2.69 -4.03 -23.69
CA TYR A 36 -2.71 -2.57 -23.58
C TYR A 36 -3.98 -1.96 -24.23
N ALA A 37 -4.37 -2.48 -25.38
CA ALA A 37 -5.53 -1.97 -26.14
C ALA A 37 -6.82 -2.19 -25.34
N THR A 38 -7.01 -3.37 -24.76
CA THR A 38 -8.14 -3.68 -23.87
C THR A 38 -8.18 -2.75 -22.67
N LYS A 39 -7.05 -2.55 -21.98
CA LYS A 39 -7.00 -1.64 -20.82
C LYS A 39 -7.32 -0.20 -21.18
N ALA A 40 -6.84 0.26 -22.32
CA ALA A 40 -7.12 1.60 -22.84
C ALA A 40 -8.60 1.77 -23.22
N SER A 41 -9.16 0.78 -23.94
CA SER A 41 -10.57 0.83 -24.37
C SER A 41 -11.58 0.79 -23.21
N LEU A 42 -11.20 0.20 -22.08
CA LEU A 42 -12.03 0.13 -20.87
C LEU A 42 -11.87 1.35 -19.96
N ASP A 43 -11.06 2.34 -20.31
CA ASP A 43 -10.78 3.54 -19.47
C ASP A 43 -10.43 3.16 -18.01
N LEU A 44 -9.62 2.13 -17.80
CA LEU A 44 -9.40 1.58 -16.46
C LEU A 44 -8.69 2.55 -15.52
N THR A 45 -7.58 3.15 -15.95
CA THR A 45 -6.77 4.05 -15.11
C THR A 45 -6.59 5.44 -15.71
N GLU A 46 -6.83 5.57 -16.99
CA GLU A 46 -6.72 6.81 -17.76
C GLU A 46 -7.81 6.80 -18.82
N ASN A 47 -8.40 7.96 -19.09
CA ASN A 47 -9.40 8.10 -20.15
C ASN A 47 -8.69 8.08 -21.51
N ALA A 48 -9.12 7.21 -22.42
CA ALA A 48 -8.47 6.99 -23.72
C ALA A 48 -8.41 8.25 -24.60
N ARG A 49 -9.37 9.16 -24.46
CA ARG A 49 -9.41 10.40 -25.27
C ARG A 49 -8.52 11.49 -24.72
N SER A 50 -8.48 11.66 -23.41
CA SER A 50 -7.78 12.76 -22.74
C SER A 50 -6.41 12.41 -22.19
N GLY A 51 -6.09 11.12 -22.03
CA GLY A 51 -4.89 10.63 -21.35
C GLY A 51 -4.82 10.99 -19.85
N LYS A 52 -5.92 11.48 -19.29
CA LYS A 52 -5.98 11.92 -17.88
C LYS A 52 -6.67 10.89 -17.00
N LYS A 53 -6.37 10.95 -15.70
CA LYS A 53 -7.06 10.13 -14.68
C LYS A 53 -8.57 10.37 -14.68
N HIS A 54 -9.01 11.62 -14.82
CA HIS A 54 -10.42 12.00 -14.82
C HIS A 54 -11.21 11.29 -15.92
N GLY A 55 -12.35 10.72 -15.56
CA GLY A 55 -13.21 9.93 -16.45
C GLY A 55 -12.79 8.48 -16.62
N SER A 56 -11.82 7.98 -15.83
CA SER A 56 -11.48 6.55 -15.77
C SER A 56 -12.20 5.83 -14.62
N LEU A 57 -12.25 4.50 -14.65
CA LEU A 57 -12.76 3.68 -13.56
C LEU A 57 -11.99 3.96 -12.25
N TYR A 58 -10.66 4.06 -12.33
CA TYR A 58 -9.82 4.40 -11.18
C TYR A 58 -10.21 5.74 -10.57
N TRP A 59 -10.47 6.76 -11.38
CA TRP A 59 -10.91 8.07 -10.89
C TRP A 59 -12.25 8.00 -10.16
N LEU A 60 -13.19 7.22 -10.68
CA LEU A 60 -14.52 7.05 -10.10
C LEU A 60 -14.45 6.33 -8.74
N MET A 61 -13.58 5.33 -8.61
CA MET A 61 -13.49 4.49 -7.42
C MET A 61 -12.50 4.99 -6.35
N ASP A 62 -11.65 5.97 -6.67
CA ASP A 62 -10.55 6.37 -5.79
C ASP A 62 -11.02 7.30 -4.66
N GLU A 63 -11.52 6.68 -3.61
CA GLU A 63 -11.84 7.31 -2.32
C GLU A 63 -10.75 7.02 -1.25
N THR A 64 -9.57 6.57 -1.68
CA THR A 64 -8.50 6.19 -0.78
C THR A 64 -7.96 7.39 0.01
N LYS A 65 -7.59 7.18 1.26
CA LYS A 65 -7.09 8.24 2.16
C LYS A 65 -5.57 8.26 2.26
N THR A 66 -4.89 7.27 1.67
CA THR A 66 -3.43 7.17 1.68
C THR A 66 -2.88 6.98 0.26
N ALA A 67 -1.68 7.49 0.01
CA ALA A 67 -1.01 7.28 -1.28
C ALA A 67 -0.75 5.80 -1.59
N MET A 68 -0.45 5.01 -0.56
CA MET A 68 -0.28 3.54 -0.67
C MET A 68 -1.59 2.86 -1.08
N GLY A 69 -2.71 3.27 -0.48
CA GLY A 69 -4.04 2.77 -0.84
C GLY A 69 -4.40 3.07 -2.29
N GLY A 70 -4.14 4.29 -2.76
CA GLY A 70 -4.36 4.67 -4.16
C GLY A 70 -3.53 3.82 -5.14
N ARG A 71 -2.25 3.56 -4.82
CA ARG A 71 -1.41 2.65 -5.63
C ARG A 71 -1.94 1.22 -5.63
N MET A 72 -2.39 0.72 -4.48
CA MET A 72 -2.99 -0.61 -4.37
C MET A 72 -4.27 -0.71 -5.18
N LEU A 73 -5.19 0.24 -5.06
CA LEU A 73 -6.44 0.27 -5.84
C LEU A 73 -6.15 0.30 -7.34
N ARG A 74 -5.23 1.15 -7.79
CA ARG A 74 -4.80 1.20 -9.20
C ARG A 74 -4.26 -0.15 -9.68
N SER A 75 -3.44 -0.80 -8.85
CA SER A 75 -2.90 -2.13 -9.15
C SER A 75 -4.00 -3.20 -9.26
N TRP A 76 -4.99 -3.17 -8.38
CA TRP A 76 -6.11 -4.11 -8.42
C TRP A 76 -6.98 -3.94 -9.66
N ILE A 77 -7.25 -2.71 -10.07
CA ILE A 77 -7.99 -2.41 -11.31
C ILE A 77 -7.22 -2.89 -12.54
N GLN A 78 -5.90 -2.68 -12.57
CA GLN A 78 -5.07 -3.09 -13.71
C GLN A 78 -4.81 -4.61 -13.79
N ARG A 79 -4.92 -5.32 -12.66
CA ARG A 79 -4.64 -6.75 -12.51
C ARG A 79 -5.72 -7.41 -11.65
N PRO A 80 -6.96 -7.57 -12.17
CA PRO A 80 -8.02 -8.24 -11.44
C PRO A 80 -7.64 -9.68 -11.14
N LEU A 81 -8.06 -10.16 -9.97
CA LEU A 81 -7.92 -11.56 -9.61
C LEU A 81 -8.84 -12.43 -10.46
N ILE A 82 -8.44 -13.69 -10.70
CA ILE A 82 -9.28 -14.75 -11.29
C ILE A 82 -9.58 -15.86 -10.28
N ASP A 83 -8.87 -15.93 -9.20
CA ASP A 83 -9.12 -16.88 -8.12
C ASP A 83 -10.38 -16.45 -7.34
N GLU A 84 -11.43 -17.28 -7.42
CA GLU A 84 -12.74 -17.01 -6.82
C GLU A 84 -12.65 -16.89 -5.29
N ALA A 85 -11.89 -17.74 -4.63
CA ALA A 85 -11.75 -17.71 -3.17
C ALA A 85 -11.13 -16.38 -2.69
N ARG A 86 -10.13 -15.88 -3.41
CA ARG A 86 -9.49 -14.59 -3.12
C ARG A 86 -10.40 -13.40 -3.42
N ILE A 87 -11.25 -13.51 -4.45
CA ILE A 87 -12.25 -12.50 -4.77
C ILE A 87 -13.28 -12.43 -3.63
N ILE A 88 -13.85 -13.57 -3.25
CA ILE A 88 -14.82 -13.67 -2.15
C ILE A 88 -14.22 -13.14 -0.84
N GLN A 89 -12.95 -13.47 -0.54
CA GLN A 89 -12.28 -12.95 0.65
C GLN A 89 -12.24 -11.41 0.67
N ARG A 90 -11.97 -10.77 -0.47
CA ARG A 90 -12.02 -9.29 -0.56
C ARG A 90 -13.43 -8.76 -0.39
N GLN A 91 -14.43 -9.40 -1.00
CA GLN A 91 -15.83 -9.01 -0.89
C GLN A 91 -16.31 -9.10 0.56
N ASN A 92 -15.98 -10.17 1.28
CA ASN A 92 -16.32 -10.31 2.69
C ASN A 92 -15.75 -9.18 3.55
N VAL A 93 -14.51 -8.73 3.28
CA VAL A 93 -13.93 -7.57 3.99
C VAL A 93 -14.71 -6.29 3.67
N VAL A 94 -15.12 -6.09 2.42
CA VAL A 94 -15.93 -4.93 2.03
C VAL A 94 -17.29 -4.97 2.73
N GLU A 95 -17.96 -6.13 2.78
CA GLU A 95 -19.23 -6.34 3.45
C GLU A 95 -19.14 -5.99 4.94
N VAL A 96 -18.10 -6.47 5.63
CA VAL A 96 -17.85 -6.11 7.04
C VAL A 96 -17.81 -4.59 7.22
N PHE A 97 -17.12 -3.85 6.34
CA PHE A 97 -17.06 -2.40 6.45
C PHE A 97 -18.34 -1.68 6.01
N LEU A 98 -19.21 -2.31 5.23
CA LEU A 98 -20.53 -1.77 4.93
C LEU A 98 -21.46 -1.86 6.14
N GLU A 99 -21.36 -2.93 6.91
CA GLU A 99 -22.16 -3.15 8.11
C GLU A 99 -21.70 -2.33 9.32
N HIS A 100 -20.41 -1.97 9.38
CA HIS A 100 -19.77 -1.26 10.51
C HIS A 100 -19.47 0.20 10.14
N PHE A 101 -20.53 1.01 10.03
CA PHE A 101 -20.42 2.40 9.56
C PHE A 101 -19.54 3.28 10.46
N PHE A 102 -19.70 3.20 11.78
CA PHE A 102 -18.96 4.04 12.72
C PHE A 102 -17.46 3.69 12.74
N GLU A 103 -17.14 2.42 12.83
CA GLU A 103 -15.76 1.92 12.83
C GLU A 103 -15.09 2.22 11.49
N ARG A 104 -15.81 2.12 10.38
CA ARG A 104 -15.31 2.53 9.05
C ARG A 104 -15.02 4.03 9.01
N SER A 105 -15.87 4.87 9.62
CA SER A 105 -15.65 6.31 9.70
C SER A 105 -14.41 6.63 10.52
N ASP A 106 -14.26 6.03 11.69
CA ASP A 106 -13.11 6.20 12.57
C ASP A 106 -11.81 5.73 11.91
N LEU A 107 -11.86 4.58 11.22
CA LEU A 107 -10.74 4.07 10.42
C LEU A 107 -10.37 5.06 9.31
N THR A 108 -11.35 5.60 8.61
CA THR A 108 -11.15 6.59 7.54
C THR A 108 -10.45 7.84 8.06
N GLU A 109 -10.83 8.31 9.24
CA GLU A 109 -10.19 9.47 9.88
C GLU A 109 -8.76 9.15 10.32
N SER A 110 -8.55 7.99 10.95
CA SER A 110 -7.22 7.54 11.38
C SER A 110 -6.26 7.37 10.18
N LEU A 111 -6.75 6.92 9.03
CA LEU A 111 -5.94 6.75 7.82
C LEU A 111 -5.44 8.08 7.24
N LYS A 112 -6.10 9.22 7.50
CA LYS A 112 -5.62 10.53 7.05
C LYS A 112 -4.27 10.93 7.69
N GLY A 113 -3.99 10.41 8.88
CA GLY A 113 -2.72 10.61 9.59
C GLY A 113 -1.59 9.69 9.15
N VAL A 114 -1.83 8.80 8.18
CA VAL A 114 -0.86 7.81 7.69
C VAL A 114 -0.10 8.37 6.50
N TYR A 115 1.19 8.63 6.68
CA TYR A 115 2.10 9.05 5.61
C TYR A 115 2.53 7.87 4.73
N ASP A 116 3.17 8.17 3.61
CA ASP A 116 3.62 7.17 2.64
C ASP A 116 4.86 6.40 3.14
N ILE A 117 4.64 5.35 3.93
CA ILE A 117 5.69 4.54 4.54
C ILE A 117 6.62 3.94 3.48
N GLU A 118 6.09 3.53 2.33
CA GLU A 118 6.91 2.93 1.26
C GLU A 118 7.96 3.92 0.75
N ARG A 119 7.56 5.18 0.55
CA ARG A 119 8.46 6.24 0.11
C ARG A 119 9.42 6.67 1.22
N LEU A 120 8.95 6.75 2.46
CA LEU A 120 9.79 7.08 3.61
C LEU A 120 10.86 6.01 3.82
N ALA A 121 10.50 4.73 3.82
CA ALA A 121 11.42 3.61 3.93
C ALA A 121 12.46 3.60 2.79
N SER A 122 12.01 3.88 1.56
CA SER A 122 12.92 4.04 0.40
C SER A 122 13.95 5.14 0.62
N ARG A 123 13.53 6.33 1.12
CA ARG A 123 14.47 7.43 1.39
C ARG A 123 15.48 7.06 2.47
N VAL A 124 15.05 6.38 3.53
CA VAL A 124 15.93 5.86 4.57
C VAL A 124 16.98 4.94 3.96
N SER A 125 16.56 3.96 3.15
CA SER A 125 17.45 2.99 2.51
C SER A 125 18.47 3.65 1.58
N PHE A 126 18.11 4.74 0.93
CA PHE A 126 19.02 5.50 0.07
C PHE A 126 19.86 6.56 0.80
N GLY A 127 19.71 6.70 2.12
CA GLY A 127 20.44 7.71 2.90
C GLY A 127 20.06 9.16 2.49
N LYS A 128 18.86 9.37 1.96
CA LYS A 128 18.35 10.68 1.53
C LYS A 128 17.22 11.19 2.44
N THR A 129 17.20 10.73 3.68
CA THR A 129 16.17 11.05 4.67
C THR A 129 16.53 12.34 5.38
N ASN A 130 15.55 13.17 5.66
CA ASN A 130 15.66 14.33 6.53
C ASN A 130 14.92 14.10 7.86
N PRO A 131 15.14 14.91 8.91
CA PRO A 131 14.46 14.75 10.20
C PRO A 131 12.93 14.76 10.10
N LYS A 132 12.36 15.58 9.22
CA LYS A 132 10.92 15.64 8.99
C LYS A 132 10.36 14.32 8.44
N ASP A 133 11.07 13.66 7.52
CA ASP A 133 10.68 12.35 7.00
C ASP A 133 10.63 11.30 8.13
N LEU A 134 11.59 11.34 9.06
CA LEU A 134 11.62 10.42 10.20
C LEU A 134 10.49 10.71 11.19
N LEU A 135 10.19 11.96 11.49
CA LEU A 135 9.04 12.32 12.31
C LEU A 135 7.71 11.87 11.70
N GLN A 136 7.56 12.00 10.38
CA GLN A 136 6.39 11.46 9.65
C GLN A 136 6.28 9.94 9.77
N LEU A 137 7.42 9.23 9.71
CA LEU A 137 7.46 7.78 9.92
C LEU A 137 7.04 7.42 11.34
N ALA A 138 7.60 8.09 12.35
CA ALA A 138 7.24 7.86 13.76
C ALA A 138 5.75 8.14 14.01
N ALA A 139 5.21 9.26 13.49
CA ALA A 139 3.80 9.59 13.59
C ALA A 139 2.90 8.52 12.97
N THR A 140 3.29 7.98 11.81
CA THR A 140 2.55 6.91 11.14
C THR A 140 2.57 5.62 11.96
N LEU A 141 3.74 5.21 12.47
CA LEU A 141 3.87 4.03 13.33
C LEU A 141 3.07 4.20 14.63
N GLY A 142 3.07 5.40 15.21
CA GLY A 142 2.27 5.74 16.39
C GLY A 142 0.76 5.67 16.19
N ASN A 143 0.29 5.78 14.94
CA ASN A 143 -1.14 5.66 14.59
C ASN A 143 -1.59 4.19 14.37
N VAL A 144 -0.66 3.27 14.13
CA VAL A 144 -0.96 1.84 13.88
C VAL A 144 -1.74 1.18 15.03
N PRO A 145 -1.41 1.40 16.33
CA PRO A 145 -2.18 0.82 17.43
C PRO A 145 -3.65 1.21 17.42
N GLN A 146 -3.98 2.48 17.11
CA GLN A 146 -5.36 2.95 17.01
C GLN A 146 -6.09 2.26 15.85
N ILE A 147 -5.48 2.17 14.67
CA ILE A 147 -6.03 1.46 13.52
C ILE A 147 -6.30 0.00 13.89
N LYS A 148 -5.34 -0.65 14.54
CA LYS A 148 -5.45 -2.05 14.98
C LYS A 148 -6.59 -2.25 15.98
N ALA A 149 -6.74 -1.33 16.95
CA ALA A 149 -7.81 -1.37 17.93
C ALA A 149 -9.20 -1.22 17.28
N ILE A 150 -9.37 -0.33 16.32
CA ILE A 150 -10.63 -0.17 15.56
C ILE A 150 -10.99 -1.48 14.85
N LEU A 151 -10.03 -2.09 14.14
CA LEU A 151 -10.24 -3.34 13.42
C LEU A 151 -10.57 -4.51 14.36
N GLN A 152 -9.91 -4.58 15.53
CA GLN A 152 -10.19 -5.57 16.56
C GLN A 152 -11.59 -5.38 17.17
N GLY A 153 -12.02 -4.14 17.35
CA GLY A 153 -13.34 -3.79 17.87
C GLY A 153 -14.50 -4.30 17.00
N ILE A 154 -14.28 -4.41 15.69
CA ILE A 154 -15.26 -5.02 14.77
C ILE A 154 -15.43 -6.52 15.04
N GLY A 155 -14.39 -7.23 15.47
CA GLY A 155 -14.46 -8.65 15.86
C GLY A 155 -14.71 -9.63 14.71
N SER A 156 -14.58 -9.21 13.47
CA SER A 156 -14.81 -10.08 12.31
C SER A 156 -13.59 -10.95 11.98
N PRO A 157 -13.77 -12.27 11.76
CA PRO A 157 -12.68 -13.16 11.35
C PRO A 157 -12.11 -12.79 9.97
N HIS A 158 -12.86 -12.12 9.12
CA HIS A 158 -12.40 -11.66 7.81
C HIS A 158 -11.31 -10.60 7.89
N LEU A 159 -11.19 -9.90 9.03
CA LEU A 159 -10.16 -8.89 9.30
C LEU A 159 -8.88 -9.47 9.94
N ALA A 160 -8.88 -10.72 10.39
CA ALA A 160 -7.78 -11.31 11.14
C ALA A 160 -6.43 -11.14 10.44
N ARG A 161 -6.36 -11.45 9.14
CA ARG A 161 -5.13 -11.30 8.35
C ARG A 161 -4.64 -9.85 8.24
N LEU A 162 -5.55 -8.89 8.18
CA LEU A 162 -5.19 -7.47 8.18
C LEU A 162 -4.61 -7.04 9.53
N ILE A 163 -5.24 -7.49 10.61
CA ILE A 163 -4.82 -7.20 11.99
C ILE A 163 -3.44 -7.80 12.30
N GLU A 164 -3.19 -9.05 11.88
CA GLU A 164 -1.90 -9.71 12.03
C GLU A 164 -0.78 -8.98 11.28
N GLY A 165 -1.08 -8.44 10.10
CA GLY A 165 -0.11 -7.69 9.30
C GLY A 165 0.23 -6.30 9.84
N LEU A 166 -0.47 -5.79 10.86
CA LEU A 166 -0.23 -4.48 11.46
C LEU A 166 0.74 -4.58 12.64
N ASP A 167 1.99 -4.20 12.40
CA ASP A 167 3.02 -4.09 13.43
C ASP A 167 3.35 -2.61 13.69
N PRO A 168 3.12 -2.08 14.90
CA PRO A 168 3.39 -0.69 15.24
C PRO A 168 4.88 -0.38 15.41
N ILE A 169 5.74 -1.39 15.53
CA ILE A 169 7.20 -1.26 15.79
C ILE A 169 7.48 -0.15 16.81
N PRO A 170 7.01 -0.29 18.06
CA PRO A 170 7.02 0.80 19.06
C PRO A 170 8.43 1.25 19.42
N GLU A 171 9.39 0.34 19.38
CA GLU A 171 10.81 0.64 19.66
C GLU A 171 11.37 1.64 18.64
N LEU A 172 11.07 1.44 17.36
CA LEU A 172 11.52 2.35 16.30
C LEU A 172 10.83 3.71 16.42
N ALA A 173 9.52 3.74 16.65
CA ALA A 173 8.78 4.98 16.82
C ALA A 173 9.32 5.77 18.02
N GLY A 174 9.59 5.11 19.16
CA GLY A 174 10.17 5.70 20.36
C GLY A 174 11.58 6.23 20.13
N LEU A 175 12.43 5.46 19.44
CA LEU A 175 13.80 5.89 19.11
C LEU A 175 13.80 7.18 18.30
N ILE A 176 12.98 7.25 17.24
CA ILE A 176 12.90 8.44 16.39
C ILE A 176 12.40 9.64 17.19
N SER A 177 11.34 9.46 17.97
CA SER A 177 10.74 10.55 18.76
C SER A 177 11.65 11.07 19.87
N SER A 178 12.54 10.23 20.41
CA SER A 178 13.54 10.66 21.42
C SER A 178 14.76 11.34 20.80
N ALA A 179 15.12 10.97 19.57
CA ALA A 179 16.32 11.48 18.88
C ALA A 179 16.09 12.81 18.14
N ILE A 180 14.85 13.12 17.79
CA ILE A 180 14.51 14.28 16.96
C ILE A 180 13.45 15.10 17.70
N SER A 181 13.81 16.34 18.04
CA SER A 181 12.85 17.32 18.55
C SER A 181 11.95 17.83 17.43
N PRO A 182 10.64 17.97 17.64
CA PRO A 182 9.70 18.46 16.64
C PRO A 182 9.98 19.92 16.23
#